data_9538834f22646bbdeba67c484e7a3653
#
_entry.id   9538834f22646bbdeba67c484e7a3653
#
_cell.length_a   1.000
_cell.length_b   1.000
_cell.length_c   1.000
_cell.angle_alpha   90.00
_cell.angle_beta   90.00
_cell.angle_gamma   90.00
#
_symmetry.space_group_name_H-M   'P 1'
#
loop_
_entity.id
_entity.type
_entity.pdbx_description
1 polymer ?
#
loop_
_entity_poly.entity_id
_entity_poly.type
_entity_poly.pdbx_seq_one_letter_code
_entity_poly.pdbx_strand_id
1 'polypeptide(L)'
;MIGSDPNSYSDYWFKFFHIGIPETRTSQEIDFVCACAPLPGFRNVVDVCCGMGRHARALSSRGYSVTGVERNPAAIALASGVGGGPTYIQEDIRDYQPDACAYDAAIVMSQSFGHFDPATNRDVLRRLAAGVREGGRIVLDLWNPEFFVIHQGERDLKTADGIVRERKRIEGGRLFVHLDYPNGGVDDFEWQLFTPSEMPSLADSTGLALMVSCANFDKAEEPCPAKPRAQFVLERR
;
A
#
# COMPACT_ATOMS: atom_id res chain seq x y z
N MET A 1 5.58 -14.45 26.44
CA MET A 1 5.26 -14.47 25.00
C MET A 1 5.52 -13.06 24.50
N ILE A 2 6.56 -12.88 23.69
CA ILE A 2 6.82 -11.61 23.00
C ILE A 2 5.70 -11.52 21.97
N GLY A 3 4.74 -10.60 22.16
CA GLY A 3 3.71 -10.34 21.19
C GLY A 3 4.41 -10.01 19.85
N SER A 4 4.11 -10.76 18.80
CA SER A 4 4.54 -10.41 17.44
C SER A 4 4.02 -9.01 17.15
N ASP A 5 4.88 -8.15 16.61
CA ASP A 5 4.47 -6.83 16.11
C ASP A 5 3.26 -7.07 15.18
N PRO A 6 2.07 -6.54 15.50
CA PRO A 6 0.93 -6.67 14.62
C PRO A 6 1.32 -6.13 13.25
N ASN A 7 0.84 -6.75 12.18
CA ASN A 7 1.26 -6.43 10.81
C ASN A 7 2.69 -6.89 10.42
N SER A 8 3.24 -7.87 11.12
CA SER A 8 4.41 -8.59 10.67
C SER A 8 3.95 -9.65 9.66
N TYR A 9 4.17 -9.43 8.38
CA TYR A 9 3.84 -10.38 7.32
C TYR A 9 4.74 -11.61 7.43
N SER A 10 4.14 -12.79 7.67
CA SER A 10 4.86 -14.06 7.77
C SER A 10 5.24 -14.63 6.39
N ASP A 11 6.14 -15.61 6.37
CA ASP A 11 6.44 -16.38 5.15
C ASP A 11 5.18 -17.06 4.57
N TYR A 12 4.20 -17.39 5.42
CA TYR A 12 2.92 -17.93 4.99
C TYR A 12 2.13 -16.92 4.17
N TRP A 13 2.05 -15.65 4.62
CA TRP A 13 1.37 -14.60 3.87
C TRP A 13 1.97 -14.43 2.48
N PHE A 14 3.30 -14.37 2.39
CA PHE A 14 3.98 -14.28 1.10
C PHE A 14 3.66 -15.49 0.21
N LYS A 15 3.72 -16.69 0.76
CA LYS A 15 3.41 -17.93 0.04
C LYS A 15 1.98 -17.97 -0.47
N PHE A 16 1.00 -17.67 0.38
CA PHE A 16 -0.42 -17.88 0.05
C PHE A 16 -1.04 -16.72 -0.75
N PHE A 17 -0.54 -15.50 -0.60
CA PHE A 17 -1.19 -14.33 -1.17
C PHE A 17 -0.29 -13.49 -2.10
N HIS A 18 1.01 -13.48 -1.92
CA HIS A 18 1.89 -12.58 -2.68
C HIS A 18 2.45 -13.22 -3.95
N ILE A 19 2.93 -14.46 -3.88
CA ILE A 19 3.56 -15.16 -5.01
C ILE A 19 2.58 -15.37 -6.18
N GLY A 20 1.30 -15.55 -5.88
CA GLY A 20 0.24 -15.79 -6.87
C GLY A 20 -0.38 -14.55 -7.51
N ILE A 21 0.14 -13.33 -7.26
CA ILE A 21 -0.43 -12.12 -7.87
C ILE A 21 -0.19 -12.13 -9.39
N PRO A 22 -1.26 -12.11 -10.23
CA PRO A 22 -1.10 -12.11 -11.68
C PRO A 22 -0.40 -10.85 -12.17
N GLU A 23 0.44 -10.99 -13.20
CA GLU A 23 1.13 -9.85 -13.81
C GLU A 23 0.14 -8.80 -14.38
N THR A 24 -1.00 -9.26 -14.88
CA THR A 24 -2.09 -8.38 -15.36
C THR A 24 -2.59 -7.43 -14.28
N ARG A 25 -2.66 -7.88 -13.02
CA ARG A 25 -3.02 -7.03 -11.89
C ARG A 25 -1.94 -5.97 -11.63
N THR A 26 -0.66 -6.36 -11.63
CA THR A 26 0.44 -5.42 -11.49
C THR A 26 0.43 -4.39 -12.60
N SER A 27 0.18 -4.81 -13.85
CA SER A 27 0.09 -3.90 -15.01
C SER A 27 -1.04 -2.89 -14.83
N GLN A 28 -2.24 -3.32 -14.45
CA GLN A 28 -3.37 -2.43 -14.19
C GLN A 28 -3.07 -1.40 -13.10
N GLU A 29 -2.49 -1.83 -11.98
CA GLU A 29 -2.11 -0.96 -10.88
C GLU A 29 -1.09 0.09 -11.32
N ILE A 30 -0.10 -0.30 -12.12
CA ILE A 30 0.94 0.61 -12.63
C ILE A 30 0.45 1.48 -13.79
N ASP A 31 -0.47 1.02 -14.63
CA ASP A 31 -1.14 1.87 -15.64
C ASP A 31 -1.84 3.05 -14.96
N PHE A 32 -2.54 2.80 -13.85
CA PHE A 32 -3.16 3.85 -13.05
C PHE A 32 -2.13 4.82 -12.46
N VAL A 33 -1.03 4.31 -11.88
CA VAL A 33 0.04 5.16 -11.34
C VAL A 33 0.63 6.05 -12.43
N CYS A 34 0.95 5.49 -13.61
CA CYS A 34 1.47 6.24 -14.74
C CYS A 34 0.49 7.30 -15.27
N ALA A 35 -0.82 7.00 -15.24
CA ALA A 35 -1.86 7.98 -15.62
C ALA A 35 -2.03 9.10 -14.57
N CYS A 36 -1.61 8.86 -13.32
CA CYS A 36 -1.65 9.86 -12.25
C CYS A 36 -0.35 10.64 -12.12
N ALA A 37 0.78 10.05 -12.49
CA ALA A 37 2.11 10.64 -12.42
C ALA A 37 2.88 10.41 -13.75
N PRO A 38 2.46 11.08 -14.86
CA PRO A 38 2.98 10.77 -16.19
C PRO A 38 4.40 11.30 -16.44
N LEU A 39 5.18 10.52 -17.20
CA LEU A 39 6.45 10.98 -17.76
C LEU A 39 6.21 12.08 -18.82
N PRO A 40 7.17 13.03 -19.02
CA PRO A 40 8.45 13.12 -18.29
C PRO A 40 8.37 13.89 -16.97
N GLY A 41 7.20 14.43 -16.61
CA GLY A 41 7.03 15.33 -15.47
C GLY A 41 7.18 14.66 -14.09
N PHE A 42 7.04 13.32 -14.03
CA PHE A 42 7.15 12.54 -12.80
C PHE A 42 8.14 11.39 -13.02
N ARG A 43 9.43 11.65 -12.90
CA ARG A 43 10.46 10.66 -13.19
C ARG A 43 10.93 9.90 -11.96
N ASN A 44 11.15 10.60 -10.85
CA ASN A 44 11.69 10.04 -9.63
C ASN A 44 10.54 9.59 -8.71
N VAL A 45 10.41 8.30 -8.48
CA VAL A 45 9.32 7.71 -7.70
C VAL A 45 9.86 6.92 -6.53
N VAL A 46 9.25 7.09 -5.35
CA VAL A 46 9.47 6.19 -4.21
C VAL A 46 8.28 5.23 -4.06
N ASP A 47 8.58 3.93 -4.00
CA ASP A 47 7.63 2.84 -3.72
C ASP A 47 7.82 2.42 -2.26
N VAL A 48 6.91 2.86 -1.39
CA VAL A 48 7.04 2.67 0.06
C VAL A 48 6.26 1.43 0.48
N CYS A 49 6.88 0.60 1.32
CA CYS A 49 6.46 -0.77 1.62
C CYS A 49 6.43 -1.62 0.35
N CYS A 50 7.51 -1.56 -0.43
CA CYS A 50 7.59 -2.15 -1.77
C CYS A 50 7.61 -3.69 -1.77
N GLY A 51 7.78 -4.35 -0.61
CA GLY A 51 7.90 -5.80 -0.50
C GLY A 51 9.01 -6.34 -1.40
N MET A 52 8.70 -7.35 -2.20
CA MET A 52 9.62 -7.93 -3.19
C MET A 52 9.76 -7.08 -4.48
N GLY A 53 9.33 -5.82 -4.49
CA GLY A 53 9.59 -4.83 -5.54
C GLY A 53 8.82 -5.01 -6.84
N ARG A 54 7.62 -5.63 -6.83
CA ARG A 54 6.85 -5.85 -8.08
C ARG A 54 6.43 -4.54 -8.77
N HIS A 55 5.95 -3.54 -8.01
CA HIS A 55 5.58 -2.24 -8.54
C HIS A 55 6.82 -1.43 -8.94
N ALA A 56 7.85 -1.43 -8.09
CA ALA A 56 9.10 -0.74 -8.36
C ALA A 56 9.72 -1.18 -9.70
N ARG A 57 9.81 -2.50 -9.96
CA ARG A 57 10.31 -3.03 -11.24
C ARG A 57 9.42 -2.67 -12.42
N ALA A 58 8.10 -2.78 -12.25
CA ALA A 58 7.16 -2.45 -13.32
C ALA A 58 7.18 -0.97 -13.70
N LEU A 59 7.38 -0.05 -12.74
CA LEU A 59 7.62 1.37 -13.01
C LEU A 59 8.98 1.59 -13.68
N SER A 60 10.03 0.95 -13.18
CA SER A 60 11.38 1.08 -13.76
C SER A 60 11.42 0.62 -15.21
N SER A 61 10.73 -0.48 -15.56
CA SER A 61 10.62 -0.94 -16.96
C SER A 61 9.90 0.04 -17.88
N ARG A 62 9.13 0.98 -17.32
CA ARG A 62 8.45 2.07 -18.04
C ARG A 62 9.25 3.39 -18.08
N GLY A 63 10.49 3.39 -17.58
CA GLY A 63 11.41 4.52 -17.66
C GLY A 63 11.41 5.44 -16.43
N TYR A 64 10.75 5.05 -15.33
CA TYR A 64 10.86 5.76 -14.06
C TYR A 64 12.16 5.41 -13.34
N SER A 65 12.71 6.37 -12.60
CA SER A 65 13.77 6.14 -11.61
C SER A 65 13.12 5.82 -10.28
N VAL A 66 13.28 4.60 -9.78
CA VAL A 66 12.51 4.13 -8.63
C VAL A 66 13.40 3.78 -7.46
N THR A 67 13.02 4.27 -6.27
CA THR A 67 13.55 3.82 -4.97
C THR A 67 12.48 3.02 -4.25
N GLY A 68 12.72 1.76 -3.94
CA GLY A 68 11.87 0.94 -3.11
C GLY A 68 12.30 1.02 -1.64
N VAL A 69 11.35 1.20 -0.72
CA VAL A 69 11.58 1.19 0.73
C VAL A 69 10.80 0.04 1.35
N GLU A 70 11.46 -0.83 2.09
CA GLU A 70 10.84 -2.00 2.72
C GLU A 70 11.58 -2.35 4.01
N ARG A 71 10.86 -2.72 5.07
CA ARG A 71 11.46 -3.09 6.36
C ARG A 71 11.98 -4.52 6.40
N ASN A 72 11.37 -5.43 5.64
CA ASN A 72 11.70 -6.85 5.65
C ASN A 72 12.99 -7.13 4.86
N PRO A 73 14.10 -7.54 5.54
CA PRO A 73 15.37 -7.78 4.86
C PRO A 73 15.32 -8.91 3.84
N ALA A 74 14.48 -9.94 4.04
CA ALA A 74 14.34 -11.04 3.09
C ALA A 74 13.63 -10.57 1.81
N ALA A 75 12.59 -9.71 1.94
CA ALA A 75 11.92 -9.13 0.79
C ALA A 75 12.87 -8.21 -0.02
N ILE A 76 13.66 -7.39 0.65
CA ILE A 76 14.69 -6.54 0.03
C ILE A 76 15.75 -7.40 -0.70
N ALA A 77 16.23 -8.47 -0.09
CA ALA A 77 17.20 -9.35 -0.72
C ALA A 77 16.65 -9.98 -2.01
N LEU A 78 15.39 -10.44 -1.97
CA LEU A 78 14.72 -10.97 -3.17
C LEU A 78 14.52 -9.88 -4.24
N ALA A 79 14.05 -8.69 -3.86
CA ALA A 79 13.85 -7.57 -4.78
C ALA A 79 15.15 -7.17 -5.49
N SER A 80 16.24 -7.05 -4.72
CA SER A 80 17.57 -6.69 -5.24
C SER A 80 18.17 -7.79 -6.12
N GLY A 81 17.93 -9.06 -5.76
CA GLY A 81 18.44 -10.23 -6.51
C GLY A 81 17.85 -10.36 -7.92
N VAL A 82 16.62 -9.88 -8.13
CA VAL A 82 16.00 -9.86 -9.47
C VAL A 82 16.64 -8.79 -10.36
N GLY A 83 17.18 -7.70 -9.80
CA GLY A 83 17.73 -6.57 -10.55
C GLY A 83 16.65 -5.76 -11.28
N GLY A 84 17.00 -5.16 -12.39
CA GLY A 84 16.03 -4.52 -13.29
C GLY A 84 15.75 -3.03 -13.02
N GLY A 85 16.69 -2.31 -12.39
CA GLY A 85 16.70 -0.84 -12.38
C GLY A 85 16.36 -0.13 -11.08
N PRO A 86 15.41 -0.59 -10.21
CA PRO A 86 15.16 0.07 -8.93
C PRO A 86 16.34 -0.03 -7.98
N THR A 87 16.53 1.01 -7.15
CA THR A 87 17.34 0.93 -5.93
C THR A 87 16.45 0.59 -4.74
N TYR A 88 17.00 -0.07 -3.70
CA TYR A 88 16.23 -0.48 -2.55
C TYR A 88 16.89 -0.03 -1.25
N ILE A 89 16.05 0.44 -0.31
CA ILE A 89 16.43 0.87 1.04
C ILE A 89 15.70 -0.03 2.04
N GLN A 90 16.46 -0.64 2.96
CA GLN A 90 15.85 -1.37 4.07
C GLN A 90 15.56 -0.39 5.21
N GLU A 91 14.30 -0.04 5.38
CA GLU A 91 13.87 0.86 6.44
C GLU A 91 12.38 0.68 6.76
N ASP A 92 11.99 0.92 8.01
CA ASP A 92 10.59 0.96 8.41
C ASP A 92 9.97 2.30 7.98
N ILE A 93 8.76 2.27 7.45
CA ILE A 93 8.03 3.47 7.03
C ILE A 93 7.86 4.47 8.20
N ARG A 94 7.85 3.99 9.45
CA ARG A 94 7.77 4.83 10.66
C ARG A 94 9.03 5.68 10.88
N ASP A 95 10.15 5.22 10.40
CA ASP A 95 11.46 5.85 10.58
C ASP A 95 11.94 6.53 9.28
N TYR A 96 11.44 6.07 8.14
CA TYR A 96 11.83 6.57 6.83
C TYR A 96 11.63 8.08 6.71
N GLN A 97 12.72 8.78 6.43
CA GLN A 97 12.77 10.23 6.30
C GLN A 97 13.36 10.57 4.91
N PRO A 98 12.50 10.71 3.88
CA PRO A 98 13.01 11.12 2.57
C PRO A 98 13.60 12.52 2.62
N ASP A 99 14.63 12.76 1.82
CA ASP A 99 15.14 14.12 1.62
C ASP A 99 14.04 15.01 1.03
N ALA A 100 14.02 16.27 1.42
CA ALA A 100 12.99 17.20 0.99
C ALA A 100 12.97 17.33 -0.55
N CYS A 101 11.80 17.17 -1.15
CA CYS A 101 11.58 17.28 -2.59
C CYS A 101 12.43 16.31 -3.46
N ALA A 102 12.89 15.19 -2.90
CA ALA A 102 13.70 14.21 -3.61
C ALA A 102 12.94 13.46 -4.71
N TYR A 103 11.61 13.39 -4.57
CA TYR A 103 10.76 12.61 -5.47
C TYR A 103 9.71 13.48 -6.18
N ASP A 104 9.33 13.05 -7.38
CA ASP A 104 8.19 13.60 -8.11
C ASP A 104 6.89 12.95 -7.65
N ALA A 105 6.95 11.66 -7.26
CA ALA A 105 5.83 10.94 -6.71
C ALA A 105 6.23 9.91 -5.64
N ALA A 106 5.30 9.60 -4.75
CA ALA A 106 5.36 8.47 -3.83
C ALA A 106 4.16 7.55 -4.06
N ILE A 107 4.37 6.25 -3.95
CA ILE A 107 3.29 5.27 -4.00
C ILE A 107 3.31 4.40 -2.73
N VAL A 108 2.13 4.12 -2.19
CA VAL A 108 1.93 3.16 -1.09
C VAL A 108 0.79 2.24 -1.51
N MET A 109 1.17 1.10 -2.06
CA MET A 109 0.26 0.20 -2.74
C MET A 109 -0.11 -1.01 -1.87
N SER A 110 -1.12 -1.77 -2.30
CA SER A 110 -1.51 -3.04 -1.68
C SER A 110 -1.82 -2.92 -0.18
N GLN A 111 -2.51 -1.85 0.20
CA GLN A 111 -3.01 -1.58 1.54
C GLN A 111 -1.90 -1.48 2.61
N SER A 112 -0.71 -1.05 2.20
CA SER A 112 0.45 -0.92 3.10
C SER A 112 0.43 0.37 3.94
N PHE A 113 -0.60 1.20 3.87
CA PHE A 113 -0.81 2.37 4.71
C PHE A 113 -1.99 2.17 5.66
N GLY A 114 -1.89 2.71 6.88
CA GLY A 114 -2.94 2.60 7.91
C GLY A 114 -2.64 1.60 9.03
N HIS A 115 -1.50 0.96 9.03
CA HIS A 115 -1.13 -0.07 10.02
C HIS A 115 -0.96 0.46 11.45
N PHE A 116 -0.77 1.75 11.64
CA PHE A 116 -0.41 2.35 12.91
C PHE A 116 -1.58 3.10 13.55
N ASP A 117 -1.35 3.71 14.69
CA ASP A 117 -2.28 4.64 15.29
C ASP A 117 -2.46 5.91 14.41
N PRO A 118 -3.54 6.68 14.61
CA PRO A 118 -3.85 7.83 13.75
C PRO A 118 -2.77 8.91 13.71
N ALA A 119 -2.03 9.12 14.82
CA ALA A 119 -0.98 10.12 14.87
C ALA A 119 0.24 9.68 14.06
N THR A 120 0.64 8.42 14.19
CA THR A 120 1.74 7.82 13.43
C THR A 120 1.41 7.76 11.94
N ASN A 121 0.19 7.33 11.55
CA ASN A 121 -0.22 7.32 10.15
C ASN A 121 -0.19 8.72 9.53
N ARG A 122 -0.64 9.74 10.27
CA ARG A 122 -0.58 11.14 9.80
C ARG A 122 0.87 11.62 9.66
N ASP A 123 1.74 11.27 10.60
CA ASP A 123 3.16 11.65 10.54
C ASP A 123 3.88 11.01 9.35
N VAL A 124 3.61 9.72 9.09
CA VAL A 124 4.08 9.05 7.87
C VAL A 124 3.66 9.80 6.62
N LEU A 125 2.37 10.14 6.49
CA LEU A 125 1.89 10.85 5.30
C LEU A 125 2.52 12.25 5.19
N ARG A 126 2.70 12.97 6.30
CA ARG A 126 3.37 14.28 6.34
C ARG A 126 4.84 14.19 5.88
N ARG A 127 5.57 13.15 6.28
CA ARG A 127 6.96 12.92 5.84
C ARG A 127 7.04 12.57 4.36
N LEU A 128 6.14 11.74 3.87
CA LEU A 128 6.06 11.46 2.43
C LEU A 128 5.72 12.73 1.64
N ALA A 129 4.80 13.56 2.15
CA ALA A 129 4.49 14.86 1.53
C ALA A 129 5.72 15.78 1.45
N ALA A 130 6.55 15.84 2.52
CA ALA A 130 7.78 16.62 2.52
C ALA A 130 8.82 16.08 1.53
N GLY A 131 8.87 14.77 1.32
CA GLY A 131 9.78 14.10 0.37
C GLY A 131 9.41 14.29 -1.10
N VAL A 132 8.13 14.57 -1.39
CA VAL A 132 7.67 14.84 -2.75
C VAL A 132 7.79 16.34 -3.04
N ARG A 133 8.15 16.73 -4.27
CA ARG A 133 8.20 18.16 -4.67
C ARG A 133 6.81 18.81 -4.69
N GLU A 134 6.75 20.13 -4.73
CA GLU A 134 5.51 20.87 -4.98
C GLU A 134 4.88 20.45 -6.31
N GLY A 135 3.56 20.25 -6.34
CA GLY A 135 2.84 19.65 -7.47
C GLY A 135 3.10 18.15 -7.67
N GLY A 136 3.93 17.54 -6.83
CA GLY A 136 4.18 16.10 -6.86
C GLY A 136 3.00 15.29 -6.33
N ARG A 137 2.99 13.98 -6.55
CA ARG A 137 1.83 13.11 -6.28
C ARG A 137 2.15 12.05 -5.24
N ILE A 138 1.13 11.75 -4.40
CA ILE A 138 1.14 10.56 -3.55
C ILE A 138 -0.06 9.70 -3.97
N VAL A 139 0.20 8.45 -4.33
CA VAL A 139 -0.84 7.47 -4.69
C VAL A 139 -0.96 6.45 -3.57
N LEU A 140 -2.15 6.36 -2.99
CA LEU A 140 -2.48 5.41 -1.94
C LEU A 140 -3.51 4.40 -2.47
N ASP A 141 -3.30 3.11 -2.19
CA ASP A 141 -4.25 2.04 -2.46
C ASP A 141 -4.64 1.39 -1.14
N LEU A 142 -5.86 1.65 -0.68
CA LEU A 142 -6.33 1.37 0.67
C LEU A 142 -7.54 0.42 0.68
N TRP A 143 -7.83 -0.14 1.85
CA TRP A 143 -9.09 -0.83 2.10
C TRP A 143 -10.25 0.15 2.09
N ASN A 144 -11.36 -0.21 1.43
CA ASN A 144 -12.58 0.56 1.44
C ASN A 144 -13.43 0.20 2.68
N PRO A 145 -13.61 1.15 3.63
CA PRO A 145 -14.40 0.90 4.83
C PRO A 145 -15.83 0.41 4.56
N GLU A 146 -16.50 0.98 3.57
CA GLU A 146 -17.88 0.64 3.23
C GLU A 146 -18.04 -0.83 2.84
N PHE A 147 -17.06 -1.38 2.11
CA PHE A 147 -17.05 -2.79 1.77
C PHE A 147 -16.96 -3.66 3.04
N PHE A 148 -16.08 -3.32 3.96
CA PHE A 148 -15.83 -4.16 5.14
C PHE A 148 -16.92 -4.05 6.20
N VAL A 149 -17.71 -2.97 6.23
CA VAL A 149 -18.90 -2.88 7.11
C VAL A 149 -19.83 -4.05 6.87
N ILE A 150 -20.04 -4.47 5.64
CA ILE A 150 -20.95 -5.57 5.26
C ILE A 150 -20.26 -6.91 5.02
N HIS A 151 -18.90 -6.96 5.07
CA HIS A 151 -18.11 -8.18 4.82
C HIS A 151 -17.25 -8.57 6.03
N GLN A 152 -17.82 -8.49 7.23
CA GLN A 152 -17.23 -9.01 8.46
C GLN A 152 -17.55 -10.50 8.66
N GLY A 153 -16.93 -11.12 9.67
CA GLY A 153 -17.15 -12.52 10.05
C GLY A 153 -16.08 -13.45 9.50
N GLU A 154 -16.42 -14.71 9.40
CA GLU A 154 -15.49 -15.77 8.99
C GLU A 154 -15.77 -16.22 7.56
N ARG A 155 -14.69 -16.56 6.84
CA ARG A 155 -14.77 -17.21 5.54
C ARG A 155 -13.54 -18.06 5.25
N ASP A 156 -13.71 -19.03 4.39
CA ASP A 156 -12.64 -19.84 3.86
C ASP A 156 -12.15 -19.28 2.52
N LEU A 157 -10.85 -18.95 2.47
CA LEU A 157 -10.16 -18.52 1.26
C LEU A 157 -9.50 -19.72 0.60
N LYS A 158 -9.97 -20.12 -0.57
CA LYS A 158 -9.35 -21.18 -1.37
C LYS A 158 -8.14 -20.61 -2.09
N THR A 159 -6.97 -21.16 -1.81
CA THR A 159 -5.70 -20.83 -2.47
C THR A 159 -5.13 -22.06 -3.16
N ALA A 160 -4.07 -21.88 -3.97
CA ALA A 160 -3.37 -23.00 -4.62
C ALA A 160 -2.76 -23.99 -3.59
N ASP A 161 -2.37 -23.48 -2.41
CA ASP A 161 -1.68 -24.24 -1.36
C ASP A 161 -2.60 -24.72 -0.24
N GLY A 162 -3.92 -24.51 -0.36
CA GLY A 162 -4.91 -24.96 0.62
C GLY A 162 -5.93 -23.89 1.02
N ILE A 163 -6.67 -24.17 2.07
CA ILE A 163 -7.72 -23.30 2.59
C ILE A 163 -7.15 -22.48 3.74
N VAL A 164 -7.20 -21.15 3.61
CA VAL A 164 -6.89 -20.21 4.69
C VAL A 164 -8.20 -19.74 5.29
N ARG A 165 -8.36 -19.88 6.61
CA ARG A 165 -9.53 -19.33 7.30
C ARG A 165 -9.26 -17.89 7.68
N GLU A 166 -10.12 -17.00 7.21
CA GLU A 166 -10.07 -15.58 7.47
C GLU A 166 -11.19 -15.15 8.40
N ARG A 167 -10.86 -14.41 9.46
CA ARG A 167 -11.83 -13.73 10.33
C ARG A 167 -11.60 -12.24 10.27
N LYS A 168 -12.67 -11.49 10.03
CA LYS A 168 -12.64 -10.02 9.96
C LYS A 168 -13.65 -9.39 10.89
N ARG A 169 -13.23 -8.31 11.55
CA ARG A 169 -14.10 -7.43 12.32
C ARG A 169 -13.65 -5.96 12.19
N ILE A 170 -14.60 -5.06 12.34
CA ILE A 170 -14.35 -3.61 12.46
C ILE A 170 -14.67 -3.20 13.89
N GLU A 171 -13.77 -2.46 14.49
CA GLU A 171 -13.93 -1.89 15.82
C GLU A 171 -13.20 -0.55 15.90
N GLY A 172 -13.87 0.52 16.36
CA GLY A 172 -13.26 1.84 16.52
C GLY A 172 -12.64 2.43 15.24
N GLY A 173 -13.23 2.15 14.06
CA GLY A 173 -12.70 2.62 12.78
C GLY A 173 -11.46 1.85 12.28
N ARG A 174 -11.16 0.72 12.90
CA ARG A 174 -10.06 -0.18 12.49
C ARG A 174 -10.60 -1.52 12.00
N LEU A 175 -9.99 -2.03 10.95
CA LEU A 175 -10.20 -3.39 10.44
C LEU A 175 -9.18 -4.32 11.11
N PHE A 176 -9.66 -5.39 11.70
CA PHE A 176 -8.85 -6.48 12.23
C PHE A 176 -9.07 -7.71 11.36
N VAL A 177 -7.98 -8.34 10.96
CA VAL A 177 -7.99 -9.56 10.15
C VAL A 177 -7.11 -10.60 10.82
N HIS A 178 -7.67 -11.77 11.08
CA HIS A 178 -6.95 -12.94 11.55
C HIS A 178 -6.98 -14.02 10.47
N LEU A 179 -5.82 -14.60 10.18
CA LEU A 179 -5.64 -15.66 9.19
C LEU A 179 -5.12 -16.92 9.89
N ASP A 180 -5.85 -18.04 9.74
CA ASP A 180 -5.36 -19.37 10.10
C ASP A 180 -4.93 -20.11 8.82
N TYR A 181 -3.68 -20.53 8.76
CA TYR A 181 -3.15 -21.27 7.62
C TYR A 181 -3.27 -22.79 7.79
N PRO A 182 -3.36 -23.59 6.70
CA PRO A 182 -3.61 -25.04 6.77
C PRO A 182 -2.58 -25.83 7.58
N ASN A 183 -1.40 -25.30 7.76
CA ASN A 183 -0.27 -25.93 8.47
C ASN A 183 -0.02 -25.35 9.88
N GLY A 184 -1.01 -24.64 10.43
CA GLY A 184 -1.00 -24.15 11.81
C GLY A 184 -0.30 -22.82 12.03
N GLY A 185 0.16 -22.15 10.95
CA GLY A 185 0.61 -20.76 11.03
C GLY A 185 -0.58 -19.81 11.23
N VAL A 186 -0.31 -18.64 11.80
CA VAL A 186 -1.30 -17.58 11.97
C VAL A 186 -0.69 -16.21 11.65
N ASP A 187 -1.50 -15.31 11.14
CA ASP A 187 -1.18 -13.89 11.03
C ASP A 187 -2.31 -13.03 11.56
N ASP A 188 -1.96 -11.95 12.22
CA ASP A 188 -2.88 -10.92 12.69
C ASP A 188 -2.50 -9.59 12.05
N PHE A 189 -3.51 -8.96 11.43
CA PHE A 189 -3.36 -7.65 10.80
C PHE A 189 -4.39 -6.69 11.34
N GLU A 190 -4.01 -5.42 11.41
CA GLU A 190 -4.93 -4.35 11.70
C GLU A 190 -4.64 -3.11 10.86
N TRP A 191 -5.70 -2.41 10.46
CA TRP A 191 -5.60 -1.15 9.71
C TRP A 191 -6.57 -0.12 10.27
N GLN A 192 -6.11 1.11 10.41
CA GLN A 192 -7.01 2.26 10.40
C GLN A 192 -7.66 2.33 9.02
N LEU A 193 -8.97 2.45 9.00
CA LEU A 193 -9.72 2.64 7.76
C LEU A 193 -9.92 4.13 7.49
N PHE A 194 -9.86 4.52 6.22
CA PHE A 194 -10.02 5.90 5.77
C PHE A 194 -11.17 5.95 4.78
N THR A 195 -12.23 6.67 5.14
CA THR A 195 -13.35 6.89 4.21
C THR A 195 -12.98 7.92 3.14
N PRO A 196 -13.62 7.87 1.95
CA PRO A 196 -13.45 8.91 0.94
C PRO A 196 -13.78 10.31 1.46
N SER A 197 -14.71 10.44 2.41
CA SER A 197 -15.11 11.72 3.01
C SER A 197 -14.10 12.28 4.03
N GLU A 198 -13.29 11.42 4.67
CA GLU A 198 -12.25 11.83 5.62
C GLU A 198 -10.93 12.20 4.93
N MET A 199 -10.68 11.62 3.75
CA MET A 199 -9.41 11.79 3.04
C MET A 199 -9.05 13.26 2.73
N PRO A 200 -9.99 14.15 2.32
CA PRO A 200 -9.66 15.56 2.11
C PRO A 200 -9.10 16.26 3.36
N SER A 201 -9.68 15.98 4.53
CA SER A 201 -9.22 16.56 5.80
C SER A 201 -7.85 16.00 6.22
N LEU A 202 -7.61 14.70 6.05
CA LEU A 202 -6.31 14.09 6.30
C LEU A 202 -5.25 14.70 5.37
N ALA A 203 -5.52 14.80 4.08
CA ALA A 203 -4.62 15.39 3.09
C ALA A 203 -4.28 16.84 3.46
N ASP A 204 -5.29 17.69 3.74
CA ASP A 204 -5.09 19.09 4.11
C ASP A 204 -4.21 19.24 5.36
N SER A 205 -4.41 18.39 6.37
CA SER A 205 -3.62 18.38 7.60
C SER A 205 -2.14 18.01 7.40
N THR A 206 -1.78 17.52 6.22
CA THR A 206 -0.41 17.08 5.86
C THR A 206 0.21 17.88 4.71
N GLY A 207 -0.44 18.99 4.29
CA GLY A 207 0.04 19.84 3.20
C GLY A 207 -0.27 19.31 1.80
N LEU A 208 -1.26 18.41 1.71
CA LEU A 208 -1.68 17.77 0.46
C LEU A 208 -3.10 18.21 0.08
N ALA A 209 -3.48 17.99 -1.18
CA ALA A 209 -4.84 18.14 -1.67
C ALA A 209 -5.30 16.84 -2.31
N LEU A 210 -6.53 16.40 -2.04
CA LEU A 210 -7.12 15.26 -2.72
C LEU A 210 -7.45 15.63 -4.18
N MET A 211 -6.90 14.89 -5.13
CA MET A 211 -7.14 15.05 -6.57
C MET A 211 -8.06 14.00 -7.15
N VAL A 212 -7.92 12.73 -6.69
CA VAL A 212 -8.71 11.59 -7.17
C VAL A 212 -9.09 10.72 -5.99
N SER A 213 -10.35 10.28 -5.98
CA SER A 213 -10.85 9.20 -5.15
C SER A 213 -11.58 8.25 -6.08
N CYS A 214 -11.12 7.00 -6.21
CA CYS A 214 -11.71 6.05 -7.15
C CYS A 214 -11.60 4.61 -6.63
N ALA A 215 -12.15 3.66 -7.37
CA ALA A 215 -12.05 2.23 -7.12
C ALA A 215 -11.50 1.50 -8.34
N ASN A 216 -11.03 0.26 -8.14
CA ASN A 216 -10.55 -0.62 -9.21
C ASN A 216 -9.46 -0.01 -10.11
N PHE A 217 -8.73 1.03 -9.63
CA PHE A 217 -7.75 1.76 -10.45
C PHE A 217 -8.34 2.42 -11.70
N ASP A 218 -9.62 2.77 -11.64
CA ASP A 218 -10.33 3.51 -12.68
C ASP A 218 -10.89 4.82 -12.12
N LYS A 219 -10.42 5.95 -12.65
CA LYS A 219 -10.84 7.30 -12.23
C LYS A 219 -12.35 7.57 -12.45
N ALA A 220 -13.00 6.77 -13.29
CA ALA A 220 -14.44 6.86 -13.54
C ALA A 220 -15.28 6.04 -12.54
N GLU A 221 -14.65 5.14 -11.77
CA GLU A 221 -15.35 4.32 -10.77
C GLU A 221 -15.22 4.92 -9.37
N GLU A 222 -16.33 5.27 -8.75
CA GLU A 222 -16.35 5.74 -7.36
C GLU A 222 -16.23 4.56 -6.37
N PRO A 223 -15.58 4.77 -5.20
CA PRO A 223 -15.64 3.82 -4.10
C PRO A 223 -17.09 3.57 -3.66
N CYS A 224 -17.45 2.31 -3.47
CA CYS A 224 -18.78 1.92 -3.03
C CYS A 224 -18.73 0.60 -2.25
N PRO A 225 -19.81 0.20 -1.55
CA PRO A 225 -19.83 -1.02 -0.73
C PRO A 225 -19.52 -2.33 -1.47
N ALA A 226 -19.61 -2.35 -2.81
CA ALA A 226 -19.26 -3.52 -3.63
C ALA A 226 -17.76 -3.62 -3.96
N LYS A 227 -16.97 -2.60 -3.65
CA LYS A 227 -15.56 -2.50 -4.01
C LYS A 227 -14.66 -2.60 -2.77
N PRO A 228 -13.78 -3.62 -2.66
CA PRO A 228 -12.97 -3.83 -1.45
C PRO A 228 -11.84 -2.81 -1.28
N ARG A 229 -11.46 -2.11 -2.34
CA ARG A 229 -10.31 -1.19 -2.35
C ARG A 229 -10.72 0.18 -2.90
N ALA A 230 -10.13 1.22 -2.34
CA ALA A 230 -10.23 2.59 -2.81
C ALA A 230 -8.83 3.14 -3.08
N GLN A 231 -8.67 3.87 -4.17
CA GLN A 231 -7.43 4.54 -4.52
C GLN A 231 -7.59 6.05 -4.36
N PHE A 232 -6.56 6.67 -3.78
CA PHE A 232 -6.50 8.11 -3.59
C PHE A 232 -5.24 8.67 -4.24
N VAL A 233 -5.39 9.76 -4.96
CA VAL A 233 -4.26 10.53 -5.50
C VAL A 233 -4.26 11.87 -4.81
N LEU A 234 -3.18 12.15 -4.09
CA LEU A 234 -2.97 13.39 -3.36
C LEU A 234 -1.88 14.20 -4.06
N GLU A 235 -2.03 15.53 -4.09
CA GLU A 235 -1.03 16.45 -4.64
C GLU A 235 -0.43 17.31 -3.54
N ARG A 236 0.89 17.48 -3.54
CA ARG A 236 1.55 18.44 -2.65
C ARG A 236 1.29 19.87 -3.11
N ARG A 237 0.80 20.70 -2.17
CA ARG A 237 0.60 22.14 -2.35
C ARG A 237 1.90 22.92 -2.22
#